data_e8cf5ef9836b33acdb404644eec11c9b
#
_entry.id   e8cf5ef9836b33acdb404644eec11c9b
#
_cell.length_a   1.000
_cell.length_b   1.000
_cell.length_c   1.000
_cell.angle_alpha   90.00
_cell.angle_beta   90.00
_cell.angle_gamma   90.00
#
_symmetry.space_group_name_H-M   'P 1'
#
loop_
_entity.id
_entity.type
_entity.pdbx_description
1 polymer ?
#
loop_
_entity_poly.entity_id
_entity_poly.type
_entity_poly.pdbx_seq_one_letter_code
_entity_poly.pdbx_strand_id
1 'polypeptide(L)'
;YDPELMLWYPALTAKQQTIFDLCYAAAVQGQESVPLPPGSSYTDACTAVDALLLDCPELSWLSRYYAVRYYQQAPDVATQVTLRFNGDAGETAHLTAARALAEASGAEEPWTRALAIHDALCETVTYQEGMRAHDAYGTLTEGKAVCEGYAGAYALACRLAGIRCGVITGTAVREDGTAVNHAWNLVDFGDTT
;
A
#
# COMPACT_ATOMS: atom_id res chain seq x y z
N TYR A 1 -3.58 11.17 -3.09
CA TYR A 1 -3.64 10.50 -1.77
C TYR A 1 -3.90 11.52 -0.65
N ASP A 2 -4.41 11.03 0.51
CA ASP A 2 -4.64 11.84 1.71
C ASP A 2 -3.69 11.38 2.82
N PRO A 3 -2.67 12.15 3.17
CA PRO A 3 -1.68 11.77 4.18
C PRO A 3 -2.25 11.52 5.57
N GLU A 4 -3.39 12.16 5.93
CA GLU A 4 -4.01 12.00 7.25
C GLU A 4 -4.65 10.62 7.42
N LEU A 5 -5.03 9.98 6.32
CA LEU A 5 -5.60 8.63 6.31
C LEU A 5 -4.54 7.52 6.16
N MET A 6 -3.27 7.89 5.97
CA MET A 6 -2.15 6.97 5.86
C MET A 6 -1.58 6.56 7.22
N LEU A 7 -0.96 5.38 7.26
CA LEU A 7 -0.34 4.85 8.48
C LEU A 7 1.15 5.22 8.57
N TRP A 8 1.88 5.06 7.47
CA TRP A 8 3.34 5.15 7.46
C TRP A 8 3.84 6.55 7.09
N TYR A 9 3.20 7.22 6.15
CA TYR A 9 3.62 8.55 5.70
C TYR A 9 3.79 9.56 6.85
N PRO A 10 2.88 9.67 7.84
CA PRO A 10 3.04 10.61 8.96
C PRO A 10 4.22 10.30 9.88
N ALA A 11 4.69 9.04 9.88
CA ALA A 11 5.83 8.62 10.69
C ALA A 11 7.20 8.88 10.01
N LEU A 12 7.19 9.26 8.73
CA LEU A 12 8.40 9.57 7.98
C LEU A 12 8.99 10.93 8.40
N THR A 13 10.32 11.03 8.36
CA THR A 13 11.00 12.34 8.44
C THR A 13 10.65 13.19 7.22
N ALA A 14 10.80 14.52 7.33
CA ALA A 14 10.53 15.43 6.20
C ALA A 14 11.30 15.08 4.93
N LYS A 15 12.54 14.56 5.06
CA LYS A 15 13.34 14.09 3.94
C LYS A 15 12.74 12.84 3.29
N GLN A 16 12.32 11.88 4.10
CA GLN A 16 11.67 10.65 3.63
C GLN A 16 10.32 10.95 2.99
N GLN A 17 9.55 11.88 3.54
CA GLN A 17 8.30 12.36 2.92
C GLN A 17 8.56 12.98 1.55
N THR A 18 9.62 13.79 1.41
CA THR A 18 10.01 14.34 0.10
C THR A 18 10.32 13.23 -0.92
N ILE A 19 11.03 12.19 -0.50
CA ILE A 19 11.35 11.04 -1.37
C ILE A 19 10.08 10.26 -1.71
N PHE A 20 9.21 10.03 -0.74
CA PHE A 20 7.90 9.40 -0.94
C PHE A 20 7.09 10.15 -2.00
N ASP A 21 6.94 11.46 -1.87
CA ASP A 21 6.17 12.32 -2.78
C ASP A 21 6.74 12.27 -4.21
N LEU A 22 8.06 12.30 -4.36
CA LEU A 22 8.71 12.16 -5.66
C LEU A 22 8.45 10.78 -6.29
N CYS A 23 8.54 9.72 -5.50
CA CYS A 23 8.28 8.36 -5.97
C CYS A 23 6.78 8.15 -6.29
N TYR A 24 5.86 8.70 -5.48
CA TYR A 24 4.43 8.69 -5.78
C TYR A 24 4.12 9.38 -7.10
N ALA A 25 4.62 10.62 -7.28
CA ALA A 25 4.40 11.38 -8.51
C ALA A 25 4.95 10.65 -9.74
N ALA A 26 6.13 10.03 -9.62
CA ALA A 26 6.73 9.24 -10.70
C ALA A 26 5.90 7.98 -11.01
N ALA A 27 5.41 7.27 -9.98
CA ALA A 27 4.58 6.08 -10.14
C ALA A 27 3.25 6.39 -10.85
N VAL A 28 2.60 7.50 -10.50
CA VAL A 28 1.37 7.96 -11.18
C VAL A 28 1.62 8.27 -12.66
N GLN A 29 2.81 8.77 -13.01
CA GLN A 29 3.18 9.10 -14.38
C GLN A 29 3.83 7.93 -15.15
N GLY A 30 3.97 6.77 -14.53
CA GLY A 30 4.66 5.61 -15.14
C GLY A 30 6.17 5.85 -15.35
N GLN A 31 6.78 6.73 -14.58
CA GLN A 31 8.21 7.04 -14.66
C GLN A 31 9.02 6.12 -13.74
N GLU A 32 9.96 5.38 -14.32
CA GLU A 32 10.81 4.47 -13.55
C GLU A 32 11.90 5.18 -12.75
N SER A 33 12.48 6.23 -13.31
CA SER A 33 13.68 6.88 -12.74
C SER A 33 13.31 8.10 -11.90
N VAL A 34 13.63 8.05 -10.62
CA VAL A 34 13.34 9.11 -9.66
C VAL A 34 14.68 9.65 -9.09
N PRO A 35 15.17 10.79 -9.58
CA PRO A 35 16.34 11.45 -8.98
C PRO A 35 16.04 11.86 -7.53
N LEU A 36 16.98 11.62 -6.65
CA LEU A 36 16.83 11.95 -5.23
C LEU A 36 17.45 13.32 -4.89
N PRO A 37 16.90 14.05 -3.93
CA PRO A 37 17.46 15.28 -3.43
C PRO A 37 18.88 15.07 -2.86
N PRO A 38 19.77 16.09 -2.94
CA PRO A 38 21.07 16.02 -2.31
C PRO A 38 20.98 15.71 -0.81
N GLY A 39 21.85 14.82 -0.33
CA GLY A 39 21.88 14.39 1.06
C GLY A 39 20.86 13.30 1.43
N SER A 40 20.22 12.67 0.42
CA SER A 40 19.43 11.45 0.65
C SER A 40 20.38 10.27 0.91
N SER A 41 20.04 9.45 1.91
CA SER A 41 20.76 8.21 2.19
C SER A 41 20.06 7.00 1.54
N TYR A 42 20.79 5.88 1.47
CA TYR A 42 20.20 4.60 1.07
C TYR A 42 19.01 4.22 1.97
N THR A 43 19.20 4.39 3.31
CA THR A 43 18.15 4.09 4.29
C THR A 43 16.93 4.99 4.11
N ASP A 44 17.12 6.31 3.90
CA ASP A 44 15.99 7.23 3.65
C ASP A 44 15.20 6.80 2.41
N ALA A 45 15.91 6.43 1.33
CA ALA A 45 15.26 6.00 0.10
C ALA A 45 14.47 4.71 0.29
N CYS A 46 15.03 3.69 0.94
CA CYS A 46 14.34 2.44 1.21
C CYS A 46 13.13 2.66 2.12
N THR A 47 13.29 3.38 3.23
CA THR A 47 12.17 3.65 4.16
C THR A 47 11.01 4.37 3.46
N ALA A 48 11.31 5.35 2.61
CA ALA A 48 10.29 6.10 1.88
C ALA A 48 9.54 5.24 0.85
N VAL A 49 10.28 4.40 0.09
CA VAL A 49 9.64 3.52 -0.90
C VAL A 49 8.88 2.39 -0.25
N ASP A 50 9.38 1.81 0.84
CA ASP A 50 8.68 0.77 1.59
C ASP A 50 7.36 1.33 2.17
N ALA A 51 7.38 2.55 2.72
CA ALA A 51 6.18 3.24 3.17
C ALA A 51 5.19 3.49 2.02
N LEU A 52 5.68 3.90 0.85
CA LEU A 52 4.86 4.09 -0.35
C LEU A 52 4.13 2.81 -0.76
N LEU A 53 4.83 1.67 -0.76
CA LEU A 53 4.26 0.38 -1.13
C LEU A 53 3.19 -0.10 -0.15
N LEU A 54 3.31 0.28 1.12
CA LEU A 54 2.35 -0.10 2.18
C LEU A 54 1.17 0.86 2.27
N ASP A 55 1.40 2.15 2.00
CA ASP A 55 0.38 3.19 2.12
C ASP A 55 -0.38 3.48 0.82
N CYS A 56 0.11 3.03 -0.36
CA CYS A 56 -0.51 3.40 -1.64
C CYS A 56 -0.99 2.20 -2.46
N PRO A 57 -1.93 1.38 -1.96
CA PRO A 57 -2.51 0.26 -2.72
C PRO A 57 -3.29 0.69 -3.96
N GLU A 58 -3.61 1.98 -4.09
CA GLU A 58 -4.13 2.57 -5.32
C GLU A 58 -3.14 2.50 -6.49
N LEU A 59 -1.83 2.41 -6.21
CA LEU A 59 -0.77 2.21 -7.20
C LEU A 59 -0.54 0.72 -7.48
N SER A 60 -1.60 -0.03 -7.74
CA SER A 60 -1.56 -1.49 -7.89
C SER A 60 -0.68 -1.99 -9.05
N TRP A 61 -0.33 -1.11 -9.98
CA TRP A 61 0.66 -1.37 -11.04
C TRP A 61 2.11 -1.24 -10.57
N LEU A 62 2.37 -0.63 -9.39
CA LEU A 62 3.71 -0.48 -8.84
C LEU A 62 4.20 -1.82 -8.29
N SER A 63 5.37 -2.26 -8.75
CA SER A 63 6.01 -3.47 -8.26
C SER A 63 6.58 -3.24 -6.87
N ARG A 64 6.56 -4.29 -6.03
CA ARG A 64 7.30 -4.30 -4.75
C ARG A 64 8.82 -4.29 -4.91
N TYR A 65 9.31 -4.54 -6.12
CA TYR A 65 10.73 -4.54 -6.43
C TYR A 65 11.15 -3.18 -6.98
N TYR A 66 12.14 -2.60 -6.35
CA TYR A 66 12.76 -1.35 -6.76
C TYR A 66 14.27 -1.42 -6.58
N ALA A 67 15.01 -0.47 -7.09
CA ALA A 67 16.44 -0.36 -6.88
C ALA A 67 16.83 1.05 -6.42
N VAL A 68 17.82 1.12 -5.54
CA VAL A 68 18.39 2.39 -5.09
C VAL A 68 19.84 2.47 -5.58
N ARG A 69 20.17 3.54 -6.30
CA ARG A 69 21.53 3.85 -6.70
C ARG A 69 22.18 4.72 -5.63
N TYR A 70 23.32 4.27 -5.13
CA TYR A 70 24.13 4.99 -4.14
C TYR A 70 25.61 4.82 -4.42
N TYR A 71 26.44 5.64 -3.81
CA TYR A 71 27.90 5.51 -3.94
C TYR A 71 28.41 4.46 -2.95
N GLN A 72 29.13 3.46 -3.47
CA GLN A 72 29.62 2.34 -2.67
C GLN A 72 30.60 2.78 -1.55
N GLN A 73 31.40 3.85 -1.81
CA GLN A 73 32.32 4.44 -0.82
C GLN A 73 31.63 5.43 0.12
N ALA A 74 30.36 5.78 -0.16
CA ALA A 74 29.55 6.71 0.63
C ALA A 74 28.08 6.25 0.61
N PRO A 75 27.72 5.17 1.32
CA PRO A 75 26.36 4.62 1.29
C PRO A 75 25.30 5.59 1.83
N ASP A 76 25.73 6.62 2.54
CA ASP A 76 24.86 7.72 2.98
C ASP A 76 24.48 8.69 1.84
N VAL A 77 25.00 8.47 0.63
CA VAL A 77 24.68 9.29 -0.55
C VAL A 77 23.96 8.42 -1.58
N ALA A 78 22.64 8.43 -1.52
CA ALA A 78 21.77 7.88 -2.56
C ALA A 78 21.42 8.96 -3.59
N THR A 79 21.35 8.59 -4.86
CA THR A 79 21.17 9.53 -5.97
C THR A 79 19.91 9.28 -6.78
N GLN A 80 19.37 8.07 -6.74
CA GLN A 80 18.23 7.68 -7.58
C GLN A 80 17.51 6.48 -6.98
N VAL A 81 16.17 6.50 -7.06
CA VAL A 81 15.34 5.30 -6.98
C VAL A 81 14.94 4.89 -8.39
N THR A 82 14.93 3.61 -8.68
CA THR A 82 14.36 3.04 -9.89
C THR A 82 13.17 2.20 -9.53
N LEU A 83 11.98 2.69 -9.85
CA LEU A 83 10.72 1.98 -9.69
C LEU A 83 10.56 0.89 -10.75
N ARG A 84 9.73 -0.11 -10.49
CA ARG A 84 9.34 -1.15 -11.44
C ARG A 84 7.82 -1.25 -11.48
N PHE A 85 7.29 -1.64 -12.62
CA PHE A 85 5.86 -1.73 -12.81
C PHE A 85 5.46 -3.14 -13.26
N ASN A 86 4.35 -3.66 -12.72
CA ASN A 86 3.76 -4.95 -13.05
C ASN A 86 2.52 -4.80 -13.96
N GLY A 87 2.07 -3.57 -14.21
CA GLY A 87 0.89 -3.23 -14.99
C GLY A 87 1.00 -1.83 -15.58
N ASP A 88 -0.06 -1.40 -16.25
CA ASP A 88 -0.11 -0.08 -16.87
C ASP A 88 -0.42 1.00 -15.83
N ALA A 89 0.39 2.07 -15.83
CA ALA A 89 0.12 3.24 -15.01
C ALA A 89 -1.23 3.86 -15.43
N GLY A 90 -2.10 4.10 -14.43
CA GLY A 90 -3.42 4.65 -14.67
C GLY A 90 -4.56 3.61 -14.71
N GLU A 91 -4.31 2.35 -14.41
CA GLU A 91 -5.38 1.38 -14.15
C GLU A 91 -6.27 1.88 -13.00
N THR A 92 -7.57 2.05 -13.24
CA THR A 92 -8.50 2.64 -12.26
C THR A 92 -9.71 1.76 -11.92
N ALA A 93 -9.85 0.59 -12.54
CA ALA A 93 -11.00 -0.28 -12.29
C ALA A 93 -11.14 -0.67 -10.80
N HIS A 94 -10.03 -0.97 -10.14
CA HIS A 94 -9.99 -1.28 -8.70
C HIS A 94 -10.40 -0.08 -7.81
N LEU A 95 -10.12 1.15 -8.23
CA LEU A 95 -10.56 2.35 -7.50
C LEU A 95 -12.09 2.49 -7.53
N THR A 96 -12.71 2.17 -8.66
CA THR A 96 -14.17 2.17 -8.80
C THR A 96 -14.80 1.10 -7.91
N ALA A 97 -14.22 -0.12 -7.89
CA ALA A 97 -14.70 -1.21 -7.04
C ALA A 97 -14.50 -0.90 -5.55
N ALA A 98 -13.34 -0.36 -5.16
CA ALA A 98 -13.08 0.05 -3.77
C ALA A 98 -14.04 1.15 -3.30
N ARG A 99 -14.34 2.12 -4.17
CA ARG A 99 -15.33 3.17 -3.87
C ARG A 99 -16.73 2.60 -3.69
N ALA A 100 -17.14 1.66 -4.53
CA ALA A 100 -18.42 0.98 -4.38
C ALA A 100 -18.52 0.22 -3.04
N LEU A 101 -17.45 -0.43 -2.59
CA LEU A 101 -17.39 -1.08 -1.27
C LEU A 101 -17.51 -0.04 -0.13
N ALA A 102 -16.79 1.07 -0.22
CA ALA A 102 -16.82 2.14 0.76
C ALA A 102 -18.21 2.75 0.90
N GLU A 103 -18.92 2.97 -0.22
CA GLU A 103 -20.27 3.53 -0.27
C GLU A 103 -21.34 2.53 0.18
N ALA A 104 -21.21 1.26 -0.19
CA ALA A 104 -22.15 0.20 0.16
C ALA A 104 -22.21 -0.08 1.68
N SER A 105 -21.17 0.27 2.42
CA SER A 105 -21.13 0.08 3.88
C SER A 105 -22.23 0.83 4.63
N GLY A 106 -22.71 1.98 4.10
CA GLY A 106 -23.91 2.72 4.53
C GLY A 106 -23.97 3.16 6.01
N ALA A 107 -23.03 2.74 6.83
CA ALA A 107 -22.98 3.00 8.25
C ALA A 107 -22.32 4.37 8.55
N GLU A 108 -22.82 5.07 9.57
CA GLU A 108 -22.23 6.34 10.02
C GLU A 108 -20.97 6.10 10.87
N GLU A 109 -21.02 5.10 11.77
CA GLU A 109 -19.92 4.77 12.66
C GLU A 109 -18.73 4.14 11.93
N PRO A 110 -17.50 4.66 12.10
CA PRO A 110 -16.31 4.17 11.39
C PRO A 110 -16.04 2.68 11.59
N TRP A 111 -16.21 2.16 12.82
CA TRP A 111 -16.05 0.73 13.10
C TRP A 111 -17.04 -0.14 12.32
N THR A 112 -18.30 0.20 12.33
CA THR A 112 -19.34 -0.56 11.62
C THR A 112 -19.10 -0.52 10.12
N ARG A 113 -18.64 0.61 9.60
CA ARG A 113 -18.27 0.76 8.19
C ARG A 113 -17.08 -0.11 7.83
N ALA A 114 -16.03 -0.09 8.64
CA ALA A 114 -14.84 -0.92 8.44
C ALA A 114 -15.19 -2.42 8.45
N LEU A 115 -16.05 -2.86 9.38
CA LEU A 115 -16.54 -4.24 9.46
C LEU A 115 -17.34 -4.63 8.21
N ALA A 116 -18.24 -3.77 7.74
CA ALA A 116 -19.01 -4.03 6.51
C ALA A 116 -18.13 -4.17 5.27
N ILE A 117 -17.07 -3.36 5.16
CA ILE A 117 -16.06 -3.48 4.09
C ILE A 117 -15.32 -4.83 4.19
N HIS A 118 -14.93 -5.22 5.41
CA HIS A 118 -14.28 -6.52 5.66
C HIS A 118 -15.18 -7.68 5.23
N ASP A 119 -16.44 -7.70 5.68
CA ASP A 119 -17.35 -8.79 5.40
C ASP A 119 -17.64 -8.90 3.91
N ALA A 120 -17.85 -7.77 3.21
CA ALA A 120 -18.04 -7.74 1.77
C ALA A 120 -16.83 -8.30 0.99
N LEU A 121 -15.61 -8.01 1.43
CA LEU A 121 -14.41 -8.60 0.84
C LEU A 121 -14.34 -10.12 1.10
N CYS A 122 -14.67 -10.57 2.31
CA CYS A 122 -14.69 -12.00 2.65
C CYS A 122 -15.74 -12.78 1.84
N GLU A 123 -16.88 -12.16 1.52
CA GLU A 123 -17.94 -12.77 0.72
C GLU A 123 -17.64 -12.83 -0.77
N THR A 124 -16.89 -11.85 -1.29
CA THR A 124 -16.71 -11.68 -2.74
C THR A 124 -15.36 -12.13 -3.27
N VAL A 125 -14.36 -12.26 -2.39
CA VAL A 125 -12.97 -12.59 -2.78
C VAL A 125 -12.59 -13.98 -2.27
N THR A 126 -12.02 -14.79 -3.15
CA THR A 126 -11.50 -16.11 -2.81
C THR A 126 -10.01 -16.05 -2.47
N TYR A 127 -9.59 -16.66 -1.34
CA TYR A 127 -8.18 -16.79 -0.99
C TYR A 127 -7.50 -17.80 -1.94
N GLN A 128 -6.82 -17.28 -2.94
CA GLN A 128 -6.20 -18.08 -4.01
C GLN A 128 -5.02 -17.32 -4.60
N GLU A 129 -3.94 -18.05 -4.88
CA GLU A 129 -2.82 -17.54 -5.68
C GLU A 129 -3.25 -17.19 -7.11
N GLY A 130 -2.61 -16.17 -7.67
CA GLY A 130 -2.87 -15.69 -9.02
C GLY A 130 -1.86 -14.63 -9.42
N MET A 131 -1.86 -14.27 -10.68
CA MET A 131 -0.90 -13.29 -11.22
C MET A 131 -0.98 -11.93 -10.50
N ARG A 132 -2.19 -11.51 -10.14
CA ARG A 132 -2.47 -10.24 -9.45
C ARG A 132 -3.09 -10.43 -8.06
N ALA A 133 -2.96 -11.62 -7.48
CA ALA A 133 -3.51 -11.91 -6.15
C ALA A 133 -2.83 -11.15 -4.99
N HIS A 134 -1.68 -10.51 -5.26
CA HIS A 134 -0.90 -9.75 -4.31
C HIS A 134 -1.20 -8.24 -4.32
N ASP A 135 -2.07 -7.77 -5.19
CA ASP A 135 -2.39 -6.35 -5.31
C ASP A 135 -3.91 -6.08 -5.22
N ALA A 136 -4.25 -4.83 -4.92
CA ALA A 136 -5.65 -4.42 -4.78
C ALA A 136 -6.44 -4.52 -6.09
N TYR A 137 -5.79 -4.40 -7.25
CA TYR A 137 -6.46 -4.54 -8.54
C TYR A 137 -7.00 -5.95 -8.73
N GLY A 138 -6.15 -6.98 -8.63
CA GLY A 138 -6.59 -8.36 -8.80
C GLY A 138 -7.62 -8.76 -7.75
N THR A 139 -7.46 -8.31 -6.50
CA THR A 139 -8.43 -8.55 -5.43
C THR A 139 -9.81 -8.02 -5.81
N LEU A 140 -9.90 -6.77 -6.25
CA LEU A 140 -11.16 -6.06 -6.47
C LEU A 140 -11.78 -6.28 -7.84
N THR A 141 -11.00 -6.73 -8.83
CA THR A 141 -11.48 -6.95 -10.20
C THR A 141 -11.58 -8.41 -10.61
N GLU A 142 -10.71 -9.26 -10.07
CA GLU A 142 -10.69 -10.69 -10.38
C GLU A 142 -11.30 -11.57 -9.27
N GLY A 143 -11.53 -10.99 -8.08
CA GLY A 143 -12.09 -11.69 -6.92
C GLY A 143 -11.16 -12.75 -6.35
N LYS A 144 -9.84 -12.61 -6.50
CA LYS A 144 -8.82 -13.53 -6.01
C LYS A 144 -7.71 -12.77 -5.30
N ALA A 145 -7.32 -13.24 -4.12
CA ALA A 145 -6.27 -12.60 -3.35
C ALA A 145 -5.54 -13.59 -2.44
N VAL A 146 -4.31 -13.23 -2.11
CA VAL A 146 -3.60 -13.69 -0.92
C VAL A 146 -3.57 -12.57 0.12
N CYS A 147 -2.87 -12.76 1.24
CA CYS A 147 -2.89 -11.81 2.35
C CYS A 147 -2.60 -10.35 1.95
N GLU A 148 -1.64 -10.12 1.07
CA GLU A 148 -1.28 -8.76 0.61
C GLU A 148 -2.39 -8.11 -0.23
N GLY A 149 -3.00 -8.86 -1.14
CA GLY A 149 -4.12 -8.38 -1.94
C GLY A 149 -5.33 -7.99 -1.07
N TYR A 150 -5.71 -8.87 -0.13
CA TYR A 150 -6.76 -8.56 0.85
C TYR A 150 -6.44 -7.30 1.66
N ALA A 151 -5.22 -7.23 2.22
CA ALA A 151 -4.81 -6.10 3.04
C ALA A 151 -4.79 -4.79 2.24
N GLY A 152 -4.29 -4.81 1.00
CA GLY A 152 -4.28 -3.64 0.12
C GLY A 152 -5.69 -3.19 -0.27
N ALA A 153 -6.56 -4.11 -0.69
CA ALA A 153 -7.94 -3.79 -1.06
C ALA A 153 -8.74 -3.23 0.12
N TYR A 154 -8.59 -3.82 1.30
CA TYR A 154 -9.23 -3.34 2.51
C TYR A 154 -8.75 -1.94 2.91
N ALA A 155 -7.43 -1.70 2.93
CA ALA A 155 -6.88 -0.39 3.24
C ALA A 155 -7.36 0.69 2.27
N LEU A 156 -7.43 0.37 0.96
CA LEU A 156 -7.94 1.27 -0.05
C LEU A 156 -9.41 1.63 0.18
N ALA A 157 -10.27 0.63 0.40
CA ALA A 157 -11.70 0.85 0.64
C ALA A 157 -11.95 1.62 1.94
N CYS A 158 -11.25 1.30 3.04
CA CYS A 158 -11.35 2.02 4.30
C CYS A 158 -10.98 3.50 4.14
N ARG A 159 -9.88 3.81 3.43
CA ARG A 159 -9.49 5.21 3.21
C ARG A 159 -10.46 5.97 2.33
N LEU A 160 -11.03 5.33 1.31
CA LEU A 160 -12.11 5.94 0.52
C LEU A 160 -13.38 6.17 1.34
N ALA A 161 -13.56 5.41 2.41
CA ALA A 161 -14.61 5.63 3.41
C ALA A 161 -14.24 6.66 4.51
N GLY A 162 -13.06 7.30 4.42
CA GLY A 162 -12.57 8.27 5.40
C GLY A 162 -12.03 7.65 6.69
N ILE A 163 -11.67 6.36 6.67
CA ILE A 163 -11.13 5.63 7.82
C ILE A 163 -9.61 5.48 7.63
N ARG A 164 -8.84 5.91 8.63
CA ARG A 164 -7.39 5.74 8.63
C ARG A 164 -7.04 4.26 8.70
N CYS A 165 -6.37 3.76 7.67
CA CYS A 165 -6.03 2.35 7.55
C CYS A 165 -4.75 2.18 6.72
N GLY A 166 -3.88 1.28 7.14
CA GLY A 166 -2.67 0.93 6.42
C GLY A 166 -2.41 -0.57 6.42
N VAL A 167 -1.52 -0.99 5.55
CA VAL A 167 -1.02 -2.37 5.50
C VAL A 167 0.18 -2.48 6.43
N ILE A 168 0.20 -3.54 7.23
CA ILE A 168 1.36 -3.95 8.04
C ILE A 168 1.80 -5.34 7.59
N THR A 169 3.10 -5.60 7.65
CA THR A 169 3.69 -6.88 7.27
C THR A 169 4.50 -7.47 8.42
N GLY A 170 4.63 -8.78 8.43
CA GLY A 170 5.37 -9.48 9.47
C GLY A 170 5.37 -10.99 9.23
N THR A 171 5.53 -11.75 10.30
CA THR A 171 5.57 -13.20 10.27
C THR A 171 4.41 -13.78 11.06
N ALA A 172 3.63 -14.64 10.41
CA ALA A 172 2.63 -15.48 11.04
C ALA A 172 3.20 -16.89 11.28
N VAL A 173 2.81 -17.53 12.37
CA VAL A 173 3.17 -18.92 12.66
C VAL A 173 1.92 -19.77 12.45
N ARG A 174 2.01 -20.77 11.57
CA ARG A 174 0.95 -21.73 11.31
C ARG A 174 0.82 -22.74 12.45
N GLU A 175 -0.26 -23.50 12.47
CA GLU A 175 -0.52 -24.54 13.48
C GLU A 175 0.59 -25.62 13.52
N ASP A 176 1.24 -25.89 12.38
CA ASP A 176 2.37 -26.82 12.28
C ASP A 176 3.72 -26.22 12.74
N GLY A 177 3.71 -24.98 13.24
CA GLY A 177 4.90 -24.25 13.68
C GLY A 177 5.68 -23.56 12.55
N THR A 178 5.25 -23.66 11.29
CA THR A 178 5.92 -23.01 10.14
C THR A 178 5.71 -21.50 10.17
N ALA A 179 6.81 -20.75 10.13
CA ALA A 179 6.78 -19.29 10.00
C ALA A 179 6.60 -18.90 8.52
N VAL A 180 5.66 -18.01 8.25
CA VAL A 180 5.36 -17.50 6.90
C VAL A 180 5.25 -15.99 6.92
N ASN A 181 5.69 -15.33 5.85
CA ASN A 181 5.43 -13.90 5.67
C ASN A 181 3.93 -13.67 5.53
N HIS A 182 3.43 -12.64 6.18
CA HIS A 182 2.01 -12.32 6.18
C HIS A 182 1.79 -10.81 6.17
N ALA A 183 0.62 -10.40 5.70
CA ALA A 183 0.17 -9.03 5.70
C ALA A 183 -1.17 -8.92 6.43
N TRP A 184 -1.34 -7.84 7.18
CA TRP A 184 -2.56 -7.47 7.91
C TRP A 184 -2.88 -6.00 7.69
N ASN A 185 -3.94 -5.55 8.32
CA ASN A 185 -4.27 -4.14 8.41
C ASN A 185 -4.18 -3.63 9.85
N LEU A 186 -3.79 -2.39 9.99
CA LEU A 186 -4.01 -1.59 11.18
C LEU A 186 -5.01 -0.51 10.84
N VAL A 187 -6.10 -0.44 11.63
CA VAL A 187 -7.17 0.54 11.48
C VAL A 187 -7.16 1.44 12.68
N ASP A 188 -7.17 2.74 12.46
CA ASP A 188 -7.23 3.76 13.51
C ASP A 188 -8.60 4.44 13.46
N PHE A 189 -9.38 4.25 14.50
CA PHE A 189 -10.71 4.85 14.65
C PHE A 189 -10.69 6.19 15.42
N GLY A 190 -9.51 6.69 15.73
CA GLY A 190 -9.33 7.83 16.63
C GLY A 190 -9.60 7.46 18.10
N ASP A 191 -9.50 8.46 18.96
CA ASP A 191 -9.84 8.27 20.37
C ASP A 191 -11.35 8.10 20.51
N THR A 192 -11.80 6.86 20.65
CA THR A 192 -13.14 6.56 21.12
C THR A 192 -13.18 6.79 22.62
N THR A 193 -13.56 8.00 23.04
CA THR A 193 -13.88 8.30 24.43
C THR A 193 -15.25 7.75 24.80
#